data_6380f2186a73beb9bbcdda90dcd53a81
#
_entry.id   6380f2186a73beb9bbcdda90dcd53a81
#
_cell.length_a   1.000
_cell.length_b   1.000
_cell.length_c   1.000
_cell.angle_alpha   90.00
_cell.angle_beta   90.00
_cell.angle_gamma   90.00
#
_symmetry.space_group_name_H-M   'P 1'
#
loop_
_entity.id
_entity.type
_entity.pdbx_description
1 polymer ?
#
loop_
_entity_poly.entity_id
_entity_poly.type
_entity_poly.pdbx_seq_one_letter_code
_entity_poly.pdbx_strand_id
1 'polypeptide(L)'
;MIRYIARCKENIALGAIMSKFEYLKLADTVAAEIANGALKPGDRLPPQRSFAYQRKIAVSTASRVYTELLRRGLVVGEVGRGTFVSGETRRGIAMPTEPRGARIDLEVNYPILPTQSAMIARSLAGLERPEVLDLALRHSTTTGTQAARIISAEFLSREDWSPAADQLVFTANGRQCIAAALAAMVPSGGRCGVEALTYPFIKDIAARLGVTLVPLAMDENGVRPDAVQKAHREAHLSALYVQPTIQNPLGMTMSPARRADLLRVVEKLGLTVIEDTVYGFLDEETPMAALAPDSCITLDSLSKKVAPGLALGFIVSPPRLRERIMAAVRSGGWTASGFAFAAGQRLMADGTVAELSRLKRIDAARRQQMAAKYLAGFEVQANVKSYHLWLTLPPHWRSQTFVAAAARRDIALTPSTTFAVSAGHAPNAVRLALGAPSTEQLDLALRTVAGMLTAKEDVDTTE
;
A
#
# COMPACT_ATOMS: atom_id res chain seq x y z
N MET A 1 -46.40 3.84 -33.95
CA MET A 1 -44.99 4.23 -33.72
C MET A 1 -44.61 4.11 -32.27
N ILE A 2 -45.31 4.64 -31.26
CA ILE A 2 -45.00 4.59 -29.82
C ILE A 2 -44.93 3.15 -29.26
N ARG A 3 -45.83 2.25 -29.63
CA ARG A 3 -45.81 0.82 -29.19
C ARG A 3 -44.63 0.00 -29.77
N TYR A 4 -44.13 0.38 -30.93
CA TYR A 4 -42.95 -0.27 -31.54
C TYR A 4 -41.64 0.14 -30.81
N ILE A 5 -41.53 1.39 -30.42
CA ILE A 5 -40.36 1.92 -29.68
C ILE A 5 -40.32 1.34 -28.27
N ALA A 6 -41.46 1.16 -27.59
CA ALA A 6 -41.54 0.53 -26.28
C ALA A 6 -41.08 -0.95 -26.32
N ARG A 7 -41.53 -1.71 -27.33
CA ARG A 7 -41.15 -3.11 -27.51
C ARG A 7 -39.68 -3.29 -27.90
N CYS A 8 -39.08 -2.35 -28.63
CA CYS A 8 -37.64 -2.33 -28.90
C CYS A 8 -36.83 -2.01 -27.64
N LYS A 9 -37.28 -1.13 -26.77
CA LYS A 9 -36.61 -0.80 -25.49
C LYS A 9 -36.69 -1.99 -24.50
N GLU A 10 -37.82 -2.69 -24.43
CA GLU A 10 -37.96 -3.88 -23.59
C GLU A 10 -37.09 -5.05 -24.10
N ASN A 11 -37.01 -5.28 -25.40
CA ASN A 11 -36.14 -6.30 -25.97
C ASN A 11 -34.65 -5.98 -25.82
N ILE A 12 -34.26 -4.72 -25.87
CA ILE A 12 -32.88 -4.26 -25.59
C ILE A 12 -32.57 -4.44 -24.11
N ALA A 13 -33.49 -4.12 -23.22
CA ALA A 13 -33.32 -4.31 -21.77
C ALA A 13 -33.26 -5.80 -21.40
N LEU A 14 -34.13 -6.66 -22.00
CA LEU A 14 -34.06 -8.11 -21.78
C LEU A 14 -32.78 -8.72 -22.33
N GLY A 15 -32.34 -8.32 -23.54
CA GLY A 15 -31.05 -8.75 -24.10
C GLY A 15 -29.84 -8.31 -23.26
N ALA A 16 -29.89 -7.12 -22.70
CA ALA A 16 -28.84 -6.61 -21.78
C ALA A 16 -28.83 -7.37 -20.44
N ILE A 17 -29.99 -7.73 -19.92
CA ILE A 17 -30.14 -8.54 -18.69
C ILE A 17 -29.67 -9.97 -18.94
N MET A 18 -30.04 -10.62 -20.06
CA MET A 18 -29.56 -11.96 -20.41
C MET A 18 -28.03 -11.99 -20.62
N SER A 19 -27.44 -10.99 -21.28
CA SER A 19 -26.01 -10.89 -21.45
C SER A 19 -25.25 -10.64 -20.11
N LYS A 20 -25.93 -10.07 -19.12
CA LYS A 20 -25.37 -9.83 -17.77
C LYS A 20 -25.23 -11.12 -16.96
N PHE A 21 -26.06 -12.14 -17.22
CA PHE A 21 -25.97 -13.45 -16.56
C PHE A 21 -25.05 -14.44 -17.29
N GLU A 22 -24.85 -14.28 -18.57
CA GLU A 22 -24.05 -15.20 -19.38
C GLU A 22 -22.56 -15.15 -19.06
N TYR A 23 -21.95 -13.95 -18.95
CA TYR A 23 -20.54 -13.84 -18.59
C TYR A 23 -20.25 -14.29 -17.16
N LEU A 24 -21.18 -14.13 -16.22
CA LEU A 24 -21.03 -14.62 -14.85
C LEU A 24 -21.01 -16.15 -14.80
N LYS A 25 -21.93 -16.81 -15.53
CA LYS A 25 -21.95 -18.28 -15.65
C LYS A 25 -20.65 -18.82 -16.25
N LEU A 26 -20.14 -18.16 -17.29
CA LEU A 26 -18.85 -18.54 -17.89
C LEU A 26 -17.68 -18.31 -16.93
N ALA A 27 -17.69 -17.22 -16.18
CA ALA A 27 -16.69 -16.99 -15.14
C ALA A 27 -16.77 -18.05 -14.04
N ASP A 28 -17.98 -18.48 -13.65
CA ASP A 28 -18.20 -19.57 -12.70
C ASP A 28 -17.69 -20.92 -13.23
N THR A 29 -17.85 -21.18 -14.53
CA THR A 29 -17.31 -22.40 -15.18
C THR A 29 -15.77 -22.41 -15.10
N VAL A 30 -15.11 -21.31 -15.48
CA VAL A 30 -13.65 -21.20 -15.39
C VAL A 30 -13.19 -21.28 -13.93
N ALA A 31 -13.93 -20.67 -13.01
CA ALA A 31 -13.66 -20.77 -11.57
C ALA A 31 -13.72 -22.22 -11.07
N ALA A 32 -14.67 -23.02 -11.57
CA ALA A 32 -14.78 -24.44 -11.27
C ALA A 32 -13.63 -25.26 -11.90
N GLU A 33 -13.20 -24.92 -13.13
CA GLU A 33 -12.03 -25.54 -13.78
C GLU A 33 -10.73 -25.27 -12.97
N ILE A 34 -10.58 -24.09 -12.36
CA ILE A 34 -9.47 -23.77 -11.46
C ILE A 34 -9.62 -24.53 -10.13
N ALA A 35 -10.81 -24.57 -9.56
CA ALA A 35 -11.04 -25.16 -8.24
C ALA A 35 -10.85 -26.70 -8.25
N ASN A 36 -11.15 -27.39 -9.35
CA ASN A 36 -10.98 -28.83 -9.51
C ASN A 36 -9.60 -29.23 -10.08
N GLY A 37 -8.69 -28.25 -10.31
CA GLY A 37 -7.35 -28.49 -10.78
C GLY A 37 -7.20 -28.75 -12.30
N ALA A 38 -8.26 -28.61 -13.08
CA ALA A 38 -8.19 -28.69 -14.55
C ALA A 38 -7.38 -27.54 -15.14
N LEU A 39 -7.44 -26.36 -14.49
CA LEU A 39 -6.53 -25.22 -14.72
C LEU A 39 -5.67 -25.06 -13.46
N LYS A 40 -4.38 -25.28 -13.61
CA LYS A 40 -3.42 -25.23 -12.51
C LYS A 40 -2.92 -23.80 -12.28
N PRO A 41 -2.48 -23.46 -11.05
CA PRO A 41 -1.76 -22.21 -10.79
C PRO A 41 -0.60 -22.01 -11.78
N GLY A 42 -0.54 -20.83 -12.38
CA GLY A 42 0.45 -20.49 -13.39
C GLY A 42 0.09 -20.84 -14.83
N ASP A 43 -1.00 -21.60 -15.07
CA ASP A 43 -1.48 -21.86 -16.43
C ASP A 43 -1.92 -20.56 -17.11
N ARG A 44 -1.56 -20.43 -18.38
CA ARG A 44 -1.93 -19.29 -19.20
C ARG A 44 -3.35 -19.46 -19.75
N LEU A 45 -4.26 -18.54 -19.45
CA LEU A 45 -5.55 -18.49 -20.14
C LEU A 45 -5.37 -18.09 -21.61
N PRO A 46 -6.21 -18.61 -22.54
CA PRO A 46 -6.18 -18.22 -23.93
C PRO A 46 -6.32 -16.69 -24.09
N PRO A 47 -5.78 -16.05 -25.13
CA PRO A 47 -6.10 -14.67 -25.44
C PRO A 47 -7.62 -14.47 -25.56
N GLN A 48 -8.15 -13.32 -25.12
CA GLN A 48 -9.60 -13.06 -25.08
C GLN A 48 -10.32 -13.37 -26.41
N ARG A 49 -9.68 -13.10 -27.56
CA ARG A 49 -10.23 -13.44 -28.88
C ARG A 49 -10.32 -14.95 -29.11
N SER A 50 -9.30 -15.70 -28.72
CA SER A 50 -9.26 -17.16 -28.82
C SER A 50 -10.26 -17.80 -27.86
N PHE A 51 -10.36 -17.29 -26.64
CA PHE A 51 -11.37 -17.71 -25.66
C PHE A 51 -12.80 -17.48 -26.18
N ALA A 52 -13.05 -16.31 -26.76
CA ALA A 52 -14.35 -15.98 -27.36
C ALA A 52 -14.71 -16.97 -28.47
N TYR A 53 -13.77 -17.28 -29.35
CA TYR A 53 -13.95 -18.25 -30.43
C TYR A 53 -14.23 -19.67 -29.90
N GLN A 54 -13.41 -20.14 -28.92
CA GLN A 54 -13.57 -21.49 -28.35
C GLN A 54 -14.90 -21.65 -27.62
N ARG A 55 -15.37 -20.63 -26.92
CA ARG A 55 -16.63 -20.65 -26.14
C ARG A 55 -17.83 -20.15 -26.95
N LYS A 56 -17.66 -19.82 -28.25
CA LYS A 56 -18.68 -19.31 -29.18
C LYS A 56 -19.45 -18.09 -28.61
N ILE A 57 -18.72 -17.13 -28.08
CA ILE A 57 -19.28 -15.91 -27.48
C ILE A 57 -18.66 -14.65 -28.14
N ALA A 58 -19.30 -13.51 -27.92
CA ALA A 58 -18.72 -12.22 -28.36
C ALA A 58 -17.41 -11.90 -27.59
N VAL A 59 -16.46 -11.22 -28.26
CA VAL A 59 -15.21 -10.78 -27.64
C VAL A 59 -15.47 -9.86 -26.44
N SER A 60 -16.51 -9.03 -26.48
CA SER A 60 -16.93 -8.19 -25.37
C SER A 60 -17.40 -9.01 -24.16
N THR A 61 -18.07 -10.14 -24.37
CA THR A 61 -18.45 -11.08 -23.30
C THR A 61 -17.21 -11.75 -22.73
N ALA A 62 -16.26 -12.20 -23.55
CA ALA A 62 -14.97 -12.74 -23.09
C ALA A 62 -14.20 -11.72 -22.24
N SER A 63 -14.16 -10.45 -22.67
CA SER A 63 -13.53 -9.39 -21.88
C SER A 63 -14.17 -9.24 -20.50
N ARG A 64 -15.51 -9.30 -20.40
CA ARG A 64 -16.23 -9.27 -19.11
C ARG A 64 -15.92 -10.50 -18.25
N VAL A 65 -15.82 -11.70 -18.84
CA VAL A 65 -15.39 -12.92 -18.12
C VAL A 65 -14.01 -12.72 -17.51
N TYR A 66 -13.04 -12.23 -18.29
CA TYR A 66 -11.68 -11.99 -17.80
C TYR A 66 -11.62 -10.91 -16.72
N THR A 67 -12.38 -9.83 -16.88
CA THR A 67 -12.52 -8.79 -15.85
C THR A 67 -13.10 -9.36 -14.55
N GLU A 68 -14.11 -10.23 -14.67
CA GLU A 68 -14.73 -10.88 -13.50
C GLU A 68 -13.80 -11.88 -12.81
N LEU A 69 -13.05 -12.69 -13.58
CA LEU A 69 -12.03 -13.60 -13.03
C LEU A 69 -10.90 -12.83 -12.32
N LEU A 70 -10.45 -11.70 -12.90
CA LEU A 70 -9.50 -10.79 -12.27
C LEU A 70 -10.07 -10.20 -10.99
N ARG A 71 -11.32 -9.73 -11.00
CA ARG A 71 -12.02 -9.20 -9.82
C ARG A 71 -12.14 -10.23 -8.70
N ARG A 72 -12.34 -11.51 -9.07
CA ARG A 72 -12.38 -12.64 -8.11
C ARG A 72 -10.99 -13.07 -7.64
N GLY A 73 -9.90 -12.52 -8.18
CA GLY A 73 -8.53 -12.92 -7.86
C GLY A 73 -8.16 -14.34 -8.35
N LEU A 74 -8.95 -14.92 -9.24
CA LEU A 74 -8.71 -16.27 -9.78
C LEU A 74 -7.65 -16.28 -10.87
N VAL A 75 -7.40 -15.14 -11.48
CA VAL A 75 -6.37 -14.96 -12.51
C VAL A 75 -5.67 -13.63 -12.31
N VAL A 76 -4.46 -13.50 -12.87
CA VAL A 76 -3.66 -12.28 -12.88
C VAL A 76 -3.24 -11.95 -14.31
N GLY A 77 -3.23 -10.65 -14.63
CA GLY A 77 -2.73 -10.16 -15.91
C GLY A 77 -1.26 -9.75 -15.79
N GLU A 78 -0.43 -10.17 -16.75
CA GLU A 78 0.96 -9.71 -16.88
C GLU A 78 1.09 -8.91 -18.18
N VAL A 79 1.65 -7.71 -18.08
CA VAL A 79 1.82 -6.80 -19.24
C VAL A 79 2.67 -7.47 -20.32
N GLY A 80 2.16 -7.52 -21.56
CA GLY A 80 2.84 -8.12 -22.71
C GLY A 80 2.87 -9.65 -22.72
N ARG A 81 2.44 -10.35 -21.67
CA ARG A 81 2.55 -11.81 -21.54
C ARG A 81 1.22 -12.55 -21.52
N GLY A 82 0.16 -11.93 -21.01
CA GLY A 82 -1.18 -12.52 -21.00
C GLY A 82 -1.83 -12.61 -19.62
N THR A 83 -2.88 -13.42 -19.49
CA THR A 83 -3.60 -13.68 -18.25
C THR A 83 -3.32 -15.10 -17.78
N PHE A 84 -3.01 -15.27 -16.50
CA PHE A 84 -2.59 -16.54 -15.91
C PHE A 84 -3.45 -16.88 -14.71
N VAL A 85 -3.64 -18.19 -14.44
CA VAL A 85 -4.33 -18.66 -13.24
C VAL A 85 -3.52 -18.25 -12.00
N SER A 86 -4.19 -17.63 -11.04
CA SER A 86 -3.57 -17.21 -9.78
C SER A 86 -3.15 -18.43 -8.96
N GLY A 87 -1.95 -18.39 -8.36
CA GLY A 87 -1.48 -19.41 -7.42
C GLY A 87 -2.17 -19.37 -6.04
N GLU A 88 -3.01 -18.37 -5.82
CA GLU A 88 -3.71 -18.17 -4.56
C GLU A 88 -5.10 -18.81 -4.60
N THR A 89 -5.26 -19.95 -3.91
CA THR A 89 -6.59 -20.46 -3.52
C THR A 89 -7.30 -19.40 -2.68
N ARG A 90 -8.46 -18.96 -3.21
CA ARG A 90 -9.49 -18.15 -2.53
C ARG A 90 -9.18 -17.77 -1.07
N ARG A 91 -8.53 -16.66 -0.86
CA ARG A 91 -8.80 -15.77 0.27
C ARG A 91 -8.79 -14.37 -0.31
N GLY A 92 -9.82 -13.60 -0.01
CA GLY A 92 -9.95 -12.23 -0.49
C GLY A 92 -8.67 -11.47 -0.27
N ILE A 93 -8.35 -10.58 -1.22
CA ILE A 93 -7.18 -9.71 -1.34
C ILE A 93 -6.04 -10.19 -0.46
N ALA A 94 -4.93 -10.63 -1.06
CA ALA A 94 -3.77 -11.10 -0.31
C ALA A 94 -3.34 -10.01 0.68
N MET A 95 -3.94 -10.04 1.87
CA MET A 95 -3.42 -9.29 3.00
C MET A 95 -1.98 -9.77 3.19
N PRO A 96 -1.02 -8.91 3.55
CA PRO A 96 0.15 -9.36 4.25
C PRO A 96 -0.39 -10.15 5.45
N THR A 97 -0.45 -11.45 5.29
CA THR A 97 -0.99 -12.37 6.29
C THR A 97 -0.17 -12.22 7.56
N GLU A 98 -0.81 -12.48 8.70
CA GLU A 98 -0.12 -12.82 9.93
C GLU A 98 1.07 -13.73 9.59
N PRO A 99 2.22 -13.59 10.27
CA PRO A 99 3.46 -14.29 9.90
C PRO A 99 3.16 -15.75 9.60
N ARG A 100 3.16 -16.11 8.34
CA ARG A 100 3.03 -17.51 7.91
C ARG A 100 4.37 -18.12 8.20
N GLY A 101 4.58 -18.75 9.28
CA GLY A 101 5.67 -19.65 9.66
C GLY A 101 6.91 -19.76 8.75
N ALA A 102 7.10 -18.85 7.77
CA ALA A 102 8.30 -18.76 6.96
C ALA A 102 9.47 -18.42 7.87
N ARG A 103 10.55 -19.14 7.73
CA ARG A 103 11.75 -18.96 8.55
C ARG A 103 12.36 -17.57 8.38
N ILE A 104 12.26 -16.97 7.17
CA ILE A 104 12.77 -15.63 6.87
C ILE A 104 11.67 -14.81 6.16
N ASP A 105 11.25 -13.73 6.79
CA ASP A 105 10.18 -12.87 6.31
C ASP A 105 10.75 -11.63 5.61
N LEU A 106 10.62 -11.57 4.28
CA LEU A 106 10.88 -10.39 3.45
C LEU A 106 9.59 -9.76 2.91
N GLU A 107 8.41 -10.11 3.45
CA GLU A 107 7.12 -9.47 3.11
C GLU A 107 6.83 -8.31 4.03
N VAL A 108 7.11 -8.46 5.33
CA VAL A 108 6.74 -7.48 6.35
C VAL A 108 7.85 -6.45 6.54
N ASN A 109 7.51 -5.18 6.27
CA ASN A 109 8.47 -4.09 6.39
C ASN A 109 8.37 -3.40 7.77
N TYR A 110 8.75 -4.12 8.82
CA TYR A 110 8.85 -3.60 10.19
C TYR A 110 10.26 -3.78 10.72
N PRO A 111 11.11 -2.72 10.65
CA PRO A 111 12.49 -2.81 11.13
C PRO A 111 12.54 -2.96 12.64
N ILE A 112 13.26 -3.98 13.12
CA ILE A 112 13.48 -4.28 14.52
C ILE A 112 14.99 -4.23 14.80
N LEU A 113 15.39 -3.34 15.72
CA LEU A 113 16.77 -3.26 16.17
C LEU A 113 17.00 -4.15 17.40
N PRO A 114 18.17 -4.79 17.55
CA PRO A 114 18.45 -5.63 18.70
C PRO A 114 18.31 -4.91 20.05
N THR A 115 18.64 -3.63 20.11
CA THR A 115 18.58 -2.80 21.33
C THR A 115 17.25 -2.14 21.57
N GLN A 116 16.31 -2.23 20.63
CA GLN A 116 15.06 -1.48 20.62
C GLN A 116 14.20 -1.75 21.87
N SER A 117 14.03 -3.01 22.25
CA SER A 117 13.19 -3.37 23.40
C SER A 117 13.74 -2.80 24.72
N ALA A 118 15.05 -2.81 24.90
CA ALA A 118 15.68 -2.24 26.10
C ALA A 118 15.56 -0.69 26.15
N MET A 119 15.63 -0.02 25.01
CA MET A 119 15.41 1.43 24.92
C MET A 119 13.97 1.79 25.25
N ILE A 120 13.02 1.08 24.66
CA ILE A 120 11.59 1.27 24.92
C ILE A 120 11.25 0.99 26.38
N ALA A 121 11.75 -0.11 26.96
CA ALA A 121 11.49 -0.46 28.37
C ALA A 121 11.96 0.66 29.32
N ARG A 122 13.14 1.22 29.08
CA ARG A 122 13.65 2.36 29.89
C ARG A 122 12.77 3.61 29.78
N SER A 123 12.32 3.94 28.58
CA SER A 123 11.44 5.08 28.36
C SER A 123 10.07 4.88 29.00
N LEU A 124 9.54 3.66 28.97
CA LEU A 124 8.23 3.34 29.56
C LEU A 124 8.26 3.15 31.08
N ALA A 125 9.44 3.11 31.70
CA ALA A 125 9.57 3.09 33.16
C ALA A 125 8.86 4.30 33.80
N GLY A 126 7.95 4.04 34.71
CA GLY A 126 7.11 5.05 35.36
C GLY A 126 5.74 5.26 34.72
N LEU A 127 5.39 4.57 33.61
CA LEU A 127 3.99 4.51 33.16
C LEU A 127 3.12 3.66 34.10
N GLU A 128 3.74 2.80 34.90
CA GLU A 128 3.07 1.97 35.92
C GLU A 128 2.62 2.77 37.15
N ARG A 129 3.03 4.04 37.30
CA ARG A 129 2.59 4.87 38.43
C ARG A 129 1.09 5.12 38.35
N PRO A 130 0.35 4.99 39.48
CA PRO A 130 -1.10 5.10 39.50
C PRO A 130 -1.63 6.38 38.83
N GLU A 131 -0.98 7.53 39.08
CA GLU A 131 -1.42 8.82 38.54
C GLU A 131 -1.32 8.89 37.02
N VAL A 132 -0.35 8.17 36.42
CA VAL A 132 -0.15 8.10 34.97
C VAL A 132 -1.11 7.10 34.37
N LEU A 133 -1.31 5.95 35.01
CA LEU A 133 -2.27 4.94 34.61
C LEU A 133 -3.70 5.46 34.61
N ASP A 134 -4.10 6.21 35.66
CA ASP A 134 -5.42 6.83 35.75
C ASP A 134 -5.74 7.70 34.53
N LEU A 135 -4.76 8.42 33.99
CA LEU A 135 -4.92 9.19 32.77
C LEU A 135 -4.95 8.30 31.52
N ALA A 136 -4.09 7.28 31.48
CA ALA A 136 -4.00 6.36 30.34
C ALA A 136 -5.22 5.43 30.20
N LEU A 137 -5.93 5.15 31.31
CA LEU A 137 -7.14 4.35 31.33
C LEU A 137 -8.43 5.13 30.97
N ARG A 138 -8.35 6.44 30.88
CA ARG A 138 -9.49 7.28 30.48
C ARG A 138 -9.72 7.17 28.97
N HIS A 139 -10.93 7.53 28.56
CA HIS A 139 -11.26 7.62 27.13
C HIS A 139 -10.39 8.66 26.43
N SER A 140 -9.68 8.24 25.37
CA SER A 140 -8.86 9.13 24.57
C SER A 140 -9.72 9.96 23.62
N THR A 141 -9.43 11.25 23.52
CA THR A 141 -10.05 12.13 22.54
C THR A 141 -9.28 12.10 21.22
N THR A 142 -9.92 12.46 20.12
CA THR A 142 -9.27 12.52 18.79
C THR A 142 -8.15 13.56 18.72
N THR A 143 -8.14 14.53 19.59
CA THR A 143 -7.15 15.62 19.61
C THR A 143 -6.14 15.53 20.74
N GLY A 144 -6.34 14.60 21.68
CA GLY A 144 -5.47 14.51 22.87
C GLY A 144 -5.45 15.78 23.72
N THR A 145 -4.46 15.91 24.59
CA THR A 145 -4.19 17.12 25.39
C THR A 145 -3.41 18.16 24.58
N GLN A 146 -3.42 19.42 25.05
CA GLN A 146 -2.61 20.49 24.44
C GLN A 146 -1.11 20.14 24.47
N ALA A 147 -0.61 19.64 25.60
CA ALA A 147 0.78 19.21 25.74
C ALA A 147 1.14 18.12 24.73
N ALA A 148 0.27 17.13 24.54
CA ALA A 148 0.48 16.07 23.58
C ALA A 148 0.54 16.59 22.14
N ARG A 149 -0.30 17.54 21.76
CA ARG A 149 -0.23 18.17 20.44
C ARG A 149 1.07 18.96 20.23
N ILE A 150 1.54 19.70 21.23
CA ILE A 150 2.81 20.44 21.17
C ILE A 150 3.97 19.46 20.96
N ILE A 151 4.11 18.43 21.80
CA ILE A 151 5.16 17.40 21.67
C ILE A 151 5.10 16.73 20.28
N SER A 152 3.91 16.41 19.80
CA SER A 152 3.76 15.77 18.49
C SER A 152 4.06 16.71 17.33
N ALA A 153 3.72 17.99 17.45
CA ALA A 153 4.04 19.01 16.45
C ALA A 153 5.57 19.22 16.34
N GLU A 154 6.25 19.33 17.48
CA GLU A 154 7.70 19.41 17.56
C GLU A 154 8.37 18.18 16.95
N PHE A 155 7.89 16.99 17.31
CA PHE A 155 8.39 15.72 16.79
C PHE A 155 8.23 15.58 15.26
N LEU A 156 7.12 16.09 14.68
CA LEU A 156 6.85 16.04 13.25
C LEU A 156 7.56 17.15 12.47
N SER A 157 8.05 18.18 13.13
CA SER A 157 8.74 19.32 12.49
C SER A 157 9.95 18.88 11.67
N ARG A 158 10.18 19.58 10.58
CA ARG A 158 11.35 19.48 9.70
C ARG A 158 11.94 20.87 9.56
N GLU A 159 13.15 20.98 8.96
CA GLU A 159 13.89 22.24 8.84
C GLU A 159 13.00 23.40 8.34
N ASP A 160 12.23 23.17 7.28
CA ASP A 160 11.39 24.18 6.64
C ASP A 160 9.89 24.00 6.91
N TRP A 161 9.51 23.17 7.89
CA TRP A 161 8.11 22.90 8.18
C TRP A 161 7.85 22.57 9.64
N SER A 162 6.92 23.31 10.24
CA SER A 162 6.45 23.06 11.60
C SER A 162 4.94 23.14 11.64
N PRO A 163 4.24 22.02 11.85
CA PRO A 163 2.78 22.04 11.95
C PRO A 163 2.36 22.72 13.24
N ALA A 164 1.27 23.48 13.19
CA ALA A 164 0.67 24.03 14.39
C ALA A 164 0.04 22.93 15.25
N ALA A 165 0.16 23.04 16.58
CA ALA A 165 -0.37 22.03 17.49
C ALA A 165 -1.88 21.77 17.36
N ASP A 166 -2.66 22.77 16.96
CA ASP A 166 -4.09 22.66 16.74
C ASP A 166 -4.47 21.96 15.43
N GLN A 167 -3.53 21.75 14.50
CA GLN A 167 -3.73 20.96 13.28
C GLN A 167 -3.71 19.44 13.54
N LEU A 168 -3.23 18.99 14.72
CA LEU A 168 -3.04 17.58 15.04
C LEU A 168 -4.35 16.86 15.38
N VAL A 169 -4.53 15.70 14.76
CA VAL A 169 -5.55 14.70 15.10
C VAL A 169 -4.87 13.33 15.23
N PHE A 170 -5.24 12.55 16.25
CA PHE A 170 -4.61 11.29 16.59
C PHE A 170 -5.48 10.09 16.22
N THR A 171 -4.83 9.02 15.78
CA THR A 171 -5.44 7.70 15.56
C THR A 171 -4.57 6.61 16.18
N ALA A 172 -5.06 5.37 16.26
CA ALA A 172 -4.25 4.31 16.85
C ALA A 172 -3.05 3.89 15.98
N ASN A 173 -3.08 4.10 14.66
CA ASN A 173 -1.97 3.75 13.76
C ASN A 173 -2.11 4.41 12.37
N GLY A 174 -1.09 4.27 11.52
CA GLY A 174 -1.07 4.87 10.18
C GLY A 174 -2.18 4.37 9.24
N ARG A 175 -2.61 3.09 9.31
CA ARG A 175 -3.73 2.60 8.49
C ARG A 175 -5.03 3.31 8.83
N GLN A 176 -5.24 3.60 10.10
CA GLN A 176 -6.41 4.36 10.55
C GLN A 176 -6.32 5.84 10.17
N CYS A 177 -5.11 6.41 10.08
CA CYS A 177 -4.91 7.73 9.47
C CYS A 177 -5.40 7.74 8.02
N ILE A 178 -4.98 6.76 7.21
CA ILE A 178 -5.41 6.62 5.82
C ILE A 178 -6.93 6.47 5.74
N ALA A 179 -7.52 5.59 6.56
CA ALA A 179 -8.95 5.36 6.57
C ALA A 179 -9.74 6.63 6.92
N ALA A 180 -9.31 7.37 7.93
CA ALA A 180 -9.95 8.61 8.36
C ALA A 180 -9.84 9.71 7.28
N ALA A 181 -8.67 9.87 6.68
CA ALA A 181 -8.44 10.85 5.62
C ALA A 181 -9.27 10.53 4.37
N LEU A 182 -9.31 9.26 3.93
CA LEU A 182 -10.16 8.83 2.82
C LEU A 182 -11.65 9.03 3.12
N ALA A 183 -12.13 8.59 4.28
CA ALA A 183 -13.52 8.75 4.67
C ALA A 183 -13.95 10.23 4.78
N ALA A 184 -13.02 11.09 5.21
CA ALA A 184 -13.28 12.52 5.28
C ALA A 184 -13.28 13.21 3.91
N MET A 185 -12.41 12.80 2.98
CA MET A 185 -12.18 13.52 1.71
C MET A 185 -12.95 12.94 0.54
N VAL A 186 -13.25 11.65 0.55
CA VAL A 186 -13.85 10.95 -0.59
C VAL A 186 -15.22 10.40 -0.19
N PRO A 187 -16.31 10.88 -0.78
CA PRO A 187 -17.63 10.31 -0.51
C PRO A 187 -17.73 8.87 -1.03
N SER A 188 -18.64 8.08 -0.46
CA SER A 188 -18.94 6.74 -0.98
C SER A 188 -19.37 6.83 -2.45
N GLY A 189 -18.82 5.96 -3.30
CA GLY A 189 -18.93 6.06 -4.76
C GLY A 189 -17.97 7.05 -5.43
N GLY A 190 -17.25 7.86 -4.63
CA GLY A 190 -16.26 8.82 -5.11
C GLY A 190 -14.96 8.16 -5.56
N ARG A 191 -14.05 8.97 -6.15
CA ARG A 191 -12.80 8.52 -6.77
C ARG A 191 -11.60 9.20 -6.12
N CYS A 192 -10.59 8.39 -5.79
CA CYS A 192 -9.29 8.84 -5.29
C CYS A 192 -8.20 8.46 -6.28
N GLY A 193 -7.40 9.44 -6.73
CA GLY A 193 -6.20 9.17 -7.50
C GLY A 193 -5.11 8.60 -6.59
N VAL A 194 -4.42 7.58 -7.06
CA VAL A 194 -3.32 6.94 -6.32
C VAL A 194 -2.20 6.55 -7.28
N GLU A 195 -1.01 6.35 -6.77
CA GLU A 195 0.12 5.77 -7.50
C GLU A 195 -0.29 4.42 -8.12
N ALA A 196 0.08 4.15 -9.37
CA ALA A 196 -0.27 2.90 -10.07
C ALA A 196 0.22 1.65 -9.34
N LEU A 197 1.39 1.75 -8.67
CA LEU A 197 1.89 0.81 -7.67
C LEU A 197 1.88 1.54 -6.33
N THR A 198 1.05 1.11 -5.39
CA THR A 198 0.83 1.82 -4.14
C THR A 198 0.79 0.89 -2.93
N TYR A 199 0.74 1.46 -1.74
CA TYR A 199 0.63 0.72 -0.49
C TYR A 199 -0.61 -0.20 -0.50
N PRO A 200 -0.46 -1.52 -0.31
CA PRO A 200 -1.55 -2.47 -0.56
C PRO A 200 -2.82 -2.22 0.25
N PHE A 201 -2.67 -1.86 1.52
CA PHE A 201 -3.83 -1.71 2.41
C PHE A 201 -4.78 -0.57 2.05
N ILE A 202 -4.33 0.42 1.25
CA ILE A 202 -5.26 1.45 0.77
C ILE A 202 -6.35 0.86 -0.13
N LYS A 203 -6.07 -0.26 -0.82
CA LYS A 203 -7.05 -0.95 -1.67
C LYS A 203 -8.21 -1.51 -0.83
N ASP A 204 -7.87 -2.16 0.29
CA ASP A 204 -8.86 -2.73 1.21
C ASP A 204 -9.66 -1.65 1.93
N ILE A 205 -8.98 -0.58 2.37
CA ILE A 205 -9.61 0.58 3.01
C ILE A 205 -10.58 1.23 2.04
N ALA A 206 -10.15 1.50 0.80
CA ALA A 206 -10.99 2.12 -0.22
C ALA A 206 -12.20 1.26 -0.57
N ALA A 207 -12.00 -0.06 -0.77
CA ALA A 207 -13.09 -1.00 -1.04
C ALA A 207 -14.13 -1.01 0.09
N ARG A 208 -13.69 -0.99 1.36
CA ARG A 208 -14.57 -0.96 2.53
C ARG A 208 -15.35 0.35 2.63
N LEU A 209 -14.74 1.47 2.21
CA LEU A 209 -15.39 2.79 2.21
C LEU A 209 -16.22 3.06 0.94
N GLY A 210 -16.25 2.12 -0.01
CA GLY A 210 -16.93 2.31 -1.29
C GLY A 210 -16.22 3.34 -2.20
N VAL A 211 -14.91 3.54 -2.04
CA VAL A 211 -14.10 4.48 -2.82
C VAL A 211 -13.45 3.75 -4.00
N THR A 212 -13.52 4.34 -5.19
CA THR A 212 -12.82 3.85 -6.38
C THR A 212 -11.42 4.42 -6.44
N LEU A 213 -10.39 3.57 -6.40
CA LEU A 213 -9.01 3.99 -6.65
C LEU A 213 -8.74 4.12 -8.14
N VAL A 214 -8.14 5.23 -8.54
CA VAL A 214 -7.76 5.53 -9.93
C VAL A 214 -6.25 5.51 -10.04
N PRO A 215 -5.66 4.51 -10.74
CA PRO A 215 -4.21 4.43 -10.90
C PRO A 215 -3.71 5.59 -11.78
N LEU A 216 -2.76 6.33 -11.25
CA LEU A 216 -2.09 7.44 -11.93
C LEU A 216 -0.75 6.96 -12.49
N ALA A 217 -0.45 7.31 -13.74
CA ALA A 217 0.83 7.00 -14.35
C ALA A 217 1.98 7.65 -13.56
N MET A 218 3.07 6.89 -13.45
CA MET A 218 4.28 7.25 -12.72
C MET A 218 5.49 7.19 -13.64
N ASP A 219 6.54 7.88 -13.24
CA ASP A 219 7.91 7.76 -13.76
C ASP A 219 8.90 7.64 -12.58
N GLU A 220 10.18 7.78 -12.83
CA GLU A 220 11.25 7.70 -11.81
C GLU A 220 11.12 8.78 -10.71
N ASN A 221 10.37 9.85 -10.94
CA ASN A 221 10.07 10.92 -9.99
C ASN A 221 8.66 10.84 -9.36
N GLY A 222 7.94 9.72 -9.53
CA GLY A 222 6.62 9.49 -8.94
C GLY A 222 5.45 9.81 -9.85
N VAL A 223 4.32 10.17 -9.24
CA VAL A 223 3.10 10.50 -9.97
C VAL A 223 3.34 11.63 -10.95
N ARG A 224 2.93 11.42 -12.19
CA ARG A 224 3.00 12.42 -13.25
C ARG A 224 1.84 13.41 -13.12
N PRO A 225 2.11 14.75 -13.10
CA PRO A 225 1.08 15.77 -12.99
C PRO A 225 0.05 15.75 -14.13
N ASP A 226 0.47 15.43 -15.36
CA ASP A 226 -0.43 15.30 -16.52
C ASP A 226 -1.38 14.10 -16.38
N ALA A 227 -0.96 13.02 -15.72
CA ALA A 227 -1.81 11.88 -15.43
C ALA A 227 -2.94 12.25 -14.46
N VAL A 228 -2.68 13.12 -13.47
CA VAL A 228 -3.72 13.65 -12.57
C VAL A 228 -4.74 14.49 -13.36
N GLN A 229 -4.26 15.40 -14.20
CA GLN A 229 -5.13 16.24 -15.03
C GLN A 229 -5.99 15.39 -15.97
N LYS A 230 -5.40 14.37 -16.60
CA LYS A 230 -6.11 13.44 -17.48
C LYS A 230 -7.19 12.68 -16.72
N ALA A 231 -6.85 12.04 -15.61
CA ALA A 231 -7.77 11.26 -14.82
C ALA A 231 -8.94 12.09 -14.27
N HIS A 232 -8.68 13.35 -13.85
CA HIS A 232 -9.69 14.27 -13.35
C HIS A 232 -10.63 14.76 -14.46
N ARG A 233 -10.11 14.99 -15.69
CA ARG A 233 -10.94 15.36 -16.87
C ARG A 233 -11.84 14.21 -17.33
N GLU A 234 -11.35 12.96 -17.26
CA GLU A 234 -12.14 11.77 -17.62
C GLU A 234 -13.32 11.57 -16.65
N ALA A 235 -13.07 11.71 -15.36
CA ALA A 235 -14.10 11.77 -14.34
C ALA A 235 -13.51 12.36 -13.05
N HIS A 236 -14.30 13.16 -12.35
CA HIS A 236 -13.89 13.89 -11.14
C HIS A 236 -13.16 13.01 -10.12
N LEU A 237 -11.98 13.46 -9.68
CA LEU A 237 -11.27 12.93 -8.52
C LEU A 237 -11.63 13.79 -7.30
N SER A 238 -11.89 13.18 -6.16
CA SER A 238 -12.17 13.88 -4.89
C SER A 238 -10.90 14.21 -4.11
N ALA A 239 -9.88 13.37 -4.23
CA ALA A 239 -8.58 13.53 -3.56
C ALA A 239 -7.48 12.75 -4.30
N LEU A 240 -6.23 13.02 -3.91
CA LEU A 240 -5.07 12.20 -4.26
C LEU A 240 -4.48 11.58 -2.99
N TYR A 241 -4.03 10.33 -3.06
CA TYR A 241 -3.17 9.72 -2.04
C TYR A 241 -1.83 9.38 -2.66
N VAL A 242 -0.75 9.84 -2.04
CA VAL A 242 0.63 9.64 -2.51
C VAL A 242 1.58 9.38 -1.35
N GLN A 243 2.65 8.63 -1.62
CA GLN A 243 3.80 8.43 -0.74
C GLN A 243 5.04 9.07 -1.37
N PRO A 244 5.27 10.38 -1.22
CA PRO A 244 6.31 11.08 -1.98
C PRO A 244 7.73 10.83 -1.46
N THR A 245 7.90 10.22 -0.27
CA THR A 245 9.20 9.95 0.34
C THR A 245 9.35 8.47 0.62
N ILE A 246 10.35 7.83 0.00
CA ILE A 246 10.62 6.38 0.09
C ILE A 246 9.35 5.59 -0.18
N GLN A 247 8.80 5.79 -1.36
CA GLN A 247 7.55 5.23 -1.84
C GLN A 247 7.53 3.70 -1.71
N ASN A 248 6.45 3.14 -1.23
CA ASN A 248 6.26 1.69 -1.17
C ASN A 248 5.34 1.23 -2.33
N PRO A 249 5.88 0.45 -3.31
CA PRO A 249 7.01 -0.47 -3.13
C PRO A 249 8.36 -0.03 -3.75
N LEU A 250 8.43 1.09 -4.46
CA LEU A 250 9.55 1.39 -5.36
C LEU A 250 10.77 2.02 -4.66
N GLY A 251 10.63 2.50 -3.42
CA GLY A 251 11.72 3.14 -2.67
C GLY A 251 12.11 4.54 -3.17
N MET A 252 11.44 5.05 -4.19
CA MET A 252 11.76 6.36 -4.76
C MET A 252 11.32 7.50 -3.84
N THR A 253 12.02 8.63 -3.92
CA THR A 253 11.65 9.90 -3.29
C THR A 253 11.36 10.92 -4.39
N MET A 254 10.18 11.54 -4.34
CA MET A 254 9.76 12.56 -5.29
C MET A 254 10.63 13.82 -5.13
N SER A 255 11.20 14.30 -6.24
CA SER A 255 12.05 15.50 -6.23
C SER A 255 11.27 16.76 -5.83
N PRO A 256 11.91 17.78 -5.24
CA PRO A 256 11.25 19.05 -4.92
C PRO A 256 10.53 19.68 -6.10
N ALA A 257 11.11 19.64 -7.30
CA ALA A 257 10.49 20.14 -8.52
C ALA A 257 9.21 19.39 -8.85
N ARG A 258 9.20 18.05 -8.77
CA ARG A 258 8.00 17.24 -9.02
C ARG A 258 6.91 17.50 -7.98
N ARG A 259 7.27 17.69 -6.69
CA ARG A 259 6.31 18.06 -5.64
C ARG A 259 5.62 19.40 -5.98
N ALA A 260 6.40 20.41 -6.37
CA ALA A 260 5.87 21.72 -6.79
C ALA A 260 4.98 21.61 -8.04
N ASP A 261 5.37 20.83 -9.05
CA ASP A 261 4.59 20.62 -10.28
C ASP A 261 3.25 19.93 -9.98
N LEU A 262 3.28 18.91 -9.12
CA LEU A 262 2.08 18.18 -8.71
C LEU A 262 1.13 19.09 -7.92
N LEU A 263 1.65 19.89 -6.99
CA LEU A 263 0.87 20.82 -6.19
C LEU A 263 0.21 21.90 -7.04
N ARG A 264 0.90 22.45 -8.06
CA ARG A 264 0.26 23.41 -9.01
C ARG A 264 -0.96 22.81 -9.72
N VAL A 265 -0.90 21.52 -10.07
CA VAL A 265 -2.04 20.82 -10.66
C VAL A 265 -3.14 20.58 -9.62
N VAL A 266 -2.79 20.18 -8.42
CA VAL A 266 -3.72 19.96 -7.30
C VAL A 266 -4.50 21.22 -6.99
N GLU A 267 -3.84 22.35 -6.84
CA GLU A 267 -4.47 23.66 -6.57
C GLU A 267 -5.38 24.10 -7.71
N LYS A 268 -4.90 23.99 -8.96
CA LYS A 268 -5.69 24.32 -10.15
C LYS A 268 -7.00 23.52 -10.26
N LEU A 269 -6.98 22.25 -9.78
CA LEU A 269 -8.13 21.35 -9.83
C LEU A 269 -8.96 21.37 -8.53
N GLY A 270 -8.56 22.13 -7.52
CA GLY A 270 -9.23 22.19 -6.21
C GLY A 270 -9.17 20.84 -5.45
N LEU A 271 -8.14 20.04 -5.68
CA LEU A 271 -7.97 18.74 -5.05
C LEU A 271 -7.30 18.86 -3.67
N THR A 272 -7.47 17.84 -2.85
CA THR A 272 -6.72 17.67 -1.61
C THR A 272 -5.76 16.47 -1.76
N VAL A 273 -4.51 16.67 -1.36
CA VAL A 273 -3.52 15.59 -1.26
C VAL A 273 -3.58 14.97 0.12
N ILE A 274 -3.64 13.65 0.17
CA ILE A 274 -3.40 12.83 1.35
C ILE A 274 -1.97 12.30 1.21
N GLU A 275 -1.05 12.92 1.91
CA GLU A 275 0.37 12.62 1.87
C GLU A 275 0.74 11.65 2.98
N ASP A 276 1.17 10.45 2.64
CA ASP A 276 1.64 9.45 3.61
C ASP A 276 3.15 9.53 3.77
N THR A 277 3.59 10.07 4.92
CA THR A 277 5.00 10.29 5.26
C THR A 277 5.55 9.24 6.23
N VAL A 278 4.92 8.06 6.34
CA VAL A 278 5.31 7.03 7.31
C VAL A 278 6.78 6.60 7.22
N TYR A 279 7.39 6.71 6.06
CA TYR A 279 8.83 6.49 5.83
C TYR A 279 9.67 7.77 5.83
N GLY A 280 9.08 8.93 5.98
CA GLY A 280 9.78 10.22 5.99
C GLY A 280 10.90 10.33 7.03
N PHE A 281 10.83 9.57 8.13
CA PHE A 281 11.90 9.52 9.14
C PHE A 281 13.24 8.93 8.64
N LEU A 282 13.21 8.23 7.51
CA LEU A 282 14.41 7.66 6.89
C LEU A 282 15.15 8.66 6.01
N ASP A 283 14.42 9.60 5.39
CA ASP A 283 14.98 10.56 4.42
C ASP A 283 14.89 12.02 4.89
N GLU A 284 14.08 12.32 5.88
CA GLU A 284 13.88 13.66 6.50
C GLU A 284 13.46 14.76 5.52
N GLU A 285 12.89 14.36 4.39
CA GLU A 285 12.34 15.29 3.41
C GLU A 285 11.17 16.11 3.97
N THR A 286 11.13 17.38 3.58
CA THR A 286 10.04 18.29 3.95
C THR A 286 8.73 17.85 3.30
N PRO A 287 7.63 17.72 4.06
CA PRO A 287 6.33 17.34 3.51
C PRO A 287 5.79 18.37 2.50
N MET A 288 4.93 17.91 1.59
CA MET A 288 4.24 18.76 0.61
C MET A 288 3.38 19.85 1.27
N ALA A 289 2.93 19.59 2.51
CA ALA A 289 2.19 20.56 3.31
C ALA A 289 3.01 21.83 3.62
N ALA A 290 4.34 21.81 3.53
CA ALA A 290 5.17 23.03 3.65
C ALA A 290 4.95 23.98 2.48
N LEU A 291 4.71 23.45 1.28
CA LEU A 291 4.49 24.24 0.06
C LEU A 291 3.02 24.60 -0.15
N ALA A 292 2.09 23.74 0.28
CA ALA A 292 0.65 23.91 0.09
C ALA A 292 -0.13 23.50 1.35
N PRO A 293 -0.05 24.27 2.45
CA PRO A 293 -0.61 23.89 3.75
C PRO A 293 -2.14 23.73 3.73
N ASP A 294 -2.84 24.44 2.87
CA ASP A 294 -4.30 24.35 2.73
C ASP A 294 -4.77 23.20 1.85
N SER A 295 -3.88 22.62 1.04
CA SER A 295 -4.21 21.57 0.08
C SER A 295 -3.72 20.19 0.49
N CYS A 296 -2.92 20.06 1.57
CA CYS A 296 -2.31 18.82 1.99
C CYS A 296 -2.76 18.37 3.37
N ILE A 297 -3.09 17.09 3.50
CA ILE A 297 -3.25 16.35 4.76
C ILE A 297 -2.05 15.45 4.89
N THR A 298 -1.21 15.65 5.91
CA THR A 298 -0.02 14.83 6.13
C THR A 298 -0.32 13.74 7.14
N LEU A 299 0.00 12.49 6.79
CA LEU A 299 -0.19 11.31 7.64
C LEU A 299 1.17 10.77 8.07
N ASP A 300 1.29 10.43 9.35
CA ASP A 300 2.49 9.78 9.91
C ASP A 300 2.12 8.80 11.02
N SER A 301 3.07 7.99 11.48
CA SER A 301 2.85 7.03 12.56
C SER A 301 4.15 6.57 13.22
N LEU A 302 4.07 6.21 14.50
CA LEU A 302 5.14 5.54 15.23
C LEU A 302 5.35 4.07 14.82
N SER A 303 4.45 3.47 14.02
CA SER A 303 4.51 2.05 13.67
C SER A 303 5.84 1.61 13.05
N LYS A 304 6.48 2.47 12.24
CA LYS A 304 7.77 2.17 11.60
C LYS A 304 8.96 2.70 12.40
N LYS A 305 8.76 3.80 13.11
CA LYS A 305 9.78 4.45 13.94
C LYS A 305 10.04 3.68 15.23
N VAL A 306 8.96 3.21 15.87
CA VAL A 306 9.00 2.42 17.10
C VAL A 306 8.67 0.97 16.79
N ALA A 307 7.41 0.58 16.92
CA ALA A 307 6.94 -0.78 16.67
C ALA A 307 5.43 -0.78 16.35
N PRO A 308 4.91 -1.77 15.61
CA PRO A 308 3.48 -1.88 15.33
C PRO A 308 2.62 -2.02 16.61
N GLY A 309 3.15 -2.67 17.66
CA GLY A 309 2.46 -2.85 18.95
C GLY A 309 2.40 -1.58 19.83
N LEU A 310 3.22 -0.56 19.53
CA LEU A 310 3.23 0.74 20.18
C LEU A 310 2.95 1.86 19.16
N ALA A 311 2.03 1.61 18.24
CA ALA A 311 1.68 2.56 17.22
C ALA A 311 0.83 3.71 17.76
N LEU A 312 1.12 4.90 17.26
CA LEU A 312 0.30 6.09 17.37
C LEU A 312 0.29 6.74 15.99
N GLY A 313 -0.88 7.07 15.48
CA GLY A 313 -1.04 7.73 14.18
C GLY A 313 -1.26 9.22 14.34
N PHE A 314 -0.70 10.00 13.41
CA PHE A 314 -0.79 11.46 13.35
C PHE A 314 -1.42 11.88 12.03
N ILE A 315 -2.38 12.78 12.08
CA ILE A 315 -2.94 13.48 10.93
C ILE A 315 -2.71 14.97 11.18
N VAL A 316 -1.90 15.60 10.34
CA VAL A 316 -1.78 17.06 10.29
C VAL A 316 -2.76 17.55 9.23
N SER A 317 -3.77 18.28 9.65
CA SER A 317 -4.88 18.69 8.79
C SER A 317 -4.94 20.20 8.63
N PRO A 318 -5.22 20.71 7.41
CA PRO A 318 -5.61 22.09 7.24
C PRO A 318 -6.77 22.46 8.18
N PRO A 319 -6.80 23.67 8.78
CA PRO A 319 -7.84 24.05 9.74
C PRO A 319 -9.27 23.82 9.21
N ARG A 320 -9.50 24.15 7.93
CA ARG A 320 -10.82 23.98 7.25
C ARG A 320 -11.30 22.52 7.16
N LEU A 321 -10.40 21.54 7.23
CA LEU A 321 -10.72 20.11 7.08
C LEU A 321 -10.74 19.37 8.42
N ARG A 322 -10.25 19.99 9.49
CA ARG A 322 -10.03 19.36 10.78
C ARG A 322 -11.29 18.72 11.37
N GLU A 323 -12.43 19.43 11.37
CA GLU A 323 -13.67 18.88 11.89
C GLU A 323 -14.16 17.64 11.12
N ARG A 324 -14.01 17.63 9.79
CA ARG A 324 -14.34 16.46 8.96
C ARG A 324 -13.45 15.26 9.28
N ILE A 325 -12.14 15.48 9.46
CA ILE A 325 -11.19 14.44 9.87
C ILE A 325 -11.56 13.90 11.25
N MET A 326 -11.82 14.77 12.23
CA MET A 326 -12.20 14.38 13.58
C MET A 326 -13.52 13.59 13.60
N ALA A 327 -14.50 13.99 12.81
CA ALA A 327 -15.76 13.27 12.65
C ALA A 327 -15.54 11.87 12.09
N ALA A 328 -14.66 11.73 11.06
CA ALA A 328 -14.30 10.44 10.48
C ALA A 328 -13.59 9.53 11.49
N VAL A 329 -12.63 10.06 12.26
CA VAL A 329 -11.94 9.30 13.32
C VAL A 329 -12.92 8.80 14.38
N ARG A 330 -13.85 9.65 14.84
CA ARG A 330 -14.85 9.26 15.84
C ARG A 330 -15.82 8.20 15.31
N SER A 331 -16.39 8.43 14.13
CA SER A 331 -17.38 7.50 13.55
C SER A 331 -16.79 6.16 13.15
N GLY A 332 -15.50 6.11 12.78
CA GLY A 332 -14.78 4.88 12.46
C GLY A 332 -14.27 4.11 13.68
N GLY A 333 -14.38 4.67 14.90
CA GLY A 333 -13.80 4.06 16.11
C GLY A 333 -12.27 3.98 16.07
N TRP A 334 -11.61 4.93 15.39
CA TRP A 334 -10.16 4.88 15.10
C TRP A 334 -9.29 5.68 16.08
N THR A 335 -9.84 6.04 17.23
CA THR A 335 -9.11 6.76 18.29
C THR A 335 -8.04 5.86 18.91
N ALA A 336 -6.89 6.43 19.23
CA ALA A 336 -5.81 5.71 19.92
C ALA A 336 -6.24 5.27 21.32
N SER A 337 -5.76 4.11 21.80
CA SER A 337 -5.95 3.73 23.20
C SER A 337 -5.15 4.68 24.12
N GLY A 338 -5.66 4.95 25.32
CA GLY A 338 -5.01 5.87 26.25
C GLY A 338 -3.59 5.44 26.61
N PHE A 339 -3.36 4.14 26.79
CA PHE A 339 -2.03 3.61 27.10
C PHE A 339 -1.04 3.80 25.93
N ALA A 340 -1.42 3.42 24.70
CA ALA A 340 -0.56 3.61 23.53
C ALA A 340 -0.28 5.11 23.29
N PHE A 341 -1.26 5.96 23.54
CA PHE A 341 -1.13 7.41 23.46
C PHE A 341 -0.10 7.93 24.49
N ALA A 342 -0.23 7.57 25.78
CA ALA A 342 0.69 7.97 26.84
C ALA A 342 2.11 7.45 26.57
N ALA A 343 2.24 6.19 26.15
CA ALA A 343 3.53 5.61 25.76
C ALA A 343 4.17 6.35 24.59
N GLY A 344 3.41 6.62 23.53
CA GLY A 344 3.89 7.37 22.37
C GLY A 344 4.36 8.76 22.72
N GLN A 345 3.60 9.50 23.55
CA GLN A 345 3.99 10.83 24.02
C GLN A 345 5.30 10.80 24.80
N ARG A 346 5.45 9.83 25.70
CA ARG A 346 6.67 9.71 26.49
C ARG A 346 7.90 9.40 25.63
N LEU A 347 7.77 8.43 24.71
CA LEU A 347 8.83 8.04 23.79
C LEU A 347 9.29 9.21 22.87
N MET A 348 8.37 10.10 22.51
CA MET A 348 8.71 11.32 21.76
C MET A 348 9.39 12.36 22.65
N ALA A 349 8.82 12.63 23.82
CA ALA A 349 9.30 13.68 24.72
C ALA A 349 10.70 13.42 25.29
N ASP A 350 11.08 12.16 25.54
CA ASP A 350 12.40 11.81 26.07
C ASP A 350 13.46 11.52 25.00
N GLY A 351 13.11 11.71 23.71
CA GLY A 351 14.04 11.54 22.59
C GLY A 351 14.22 10.08 22.12
N THR A 352 13.56 9.10 22.74
CA THR A 352 13.72 7.68 22.38
C THR A 352 13.32 7.43 20.92
N VAL A 353 12.24 8.08 20.40
CA VAL A 353 11.83 7.92 19.00
C VAL A 353 12.87 8.51 18.05
N ALA A 354 13.46 9.65 18.39
CA ALA A 354 14.50 10.29 17.59
C ALA A 354 15.74 9.39 17.49
N GLU A 355 16.20 8.84 18.60
CA GLU A 355 17.35 7.92 18.63
C GLU A 355 17.06 6.61 17.89
N LEU A 356 15.88 5.99 18.06
CA LEU A 356 15.48 4.82 17.29
C LEU A 356 15.45 5.12 15.79
N SER A 357 14.95 6.29 15.39
CA SER A 357 14.92 6.72 13.99
C SER A 357 16.33 6.87 13.41
N ARG A 358 17.24 7.49 14.17
CA ARG A 358 18.66 7.63 13.79
C ARG A 358 19.34 6.26 13.60
N LEU A 359 19.15 5.34 14.55
CA LEU A 359 19.72 3.99 14.48
C LEU A 359 19.13 3.20 13.31
N LYS A 360 17.83 3.36 13.03
CA LYS A 360 17.16 2.70 11.89
C LYS A 360 17.67 3.23 10.55
N ARG A 361 18.02 4.51 10.44
CA ARG A 361 18.68 5.05 9.21
C ARG A 361 20.01 4.35 8.93
N ILE A 362 20.83 4.16 9.97
CA ILE A 362 22.12 3.46 9.85
C ILE A 362 21.91 1.99 9.46
N ASP A 363 20.97 1.32 10.11
CA ASP A 363 20.65 -0.08 9.83
C ASP A 363 20.08 -0.27 8.41
N ALA A 364 19.21 0.63 7.94
CA ALA A 364 18.68 0.60 6.58
C ALA A 364 19.78 0.70 5.52
N ALA A 365 20.71 1.65 5.69
CA ALA A 365 21.83 1.81 4.76
C ALA A 365 22.73 0.55 4.72
N ARG A 366 23.00 -0.06 5.88
CA ARG A 366 23.78 -1.31 5.96
C ARG A 366 23.07 -2.47 5.24
N ARG A 367 21.77 -2.61 5.41
CA ARG A 367 20.96 -3.67 4.77
C ARG A 367 20.87 -3.47 3.26
N GLN A 368 20.78 -2.23 2.78
CA GLN A 368 20.84 -1.92 1.34
C GLN A 368 22.21 -2.24 0.75
N GLN A 369 23.31 -1.98 1.44
CA GLN A 369 24.65 -2.38 1.01
C GLN A 369 24.77 -3.90 0.89
N MET A 370 24.20 -4.65 1.86
CA MET A 370 24.15 -6.12 1.76
C MET A 370 23.36 -6.56 0.54
N ALA A 371 22.18 -5.97 0.29
CA ALA A 371 21.35 -6.31 -0.87
C ALA A 371 22.07 -5.98 -2.19
N ALA A 372 22.71 -4.82 -2.30
CA ALA A 372 23.48 -4.41 -3.48
C ALA A 372 24.63 -5.39 -3.80
N LYS A 373 25.28 -5.95 -2.77
CA LYS A 373 26.34 -6.96 -2.95
C LYS A 373 25.83 -8.23 -3.62
N TYR A 374 24.70 -8.77 -3.16
CA TYR A 374 24.18 -10.05 -3.66
C TYR A 374 23.37 -9.91 -4.96
N LEU A 375 22.73 -8.76 -5.15
CA LEU A 375 21.87 -8.51 -6.30
C LEU A 375 22.59 -7.70 -7.42
N ALA A 376 23.93 -7.58 -7.35
CA ALA A 376 24.71 -6.97 -8.41
C ALA A 376 24.48 -7.71 -9.75
N GLY A 377 24.22 -6.92 -10.81
CA GLY A 377 23.95 -7.48 -12.15
C GLY A 377 22.48 -7.78 -12.43
N PHE A 378 21.59 -7.63 -11.44
CA PHE A 378 20.13 -7.70 -11.63
C PHE A 378 19.52 -6.30 -11.66
N GLU A 379 18.34 -6.18 -12.27
CA GLU A 379 17.61 -4.92 -12.33
C GLU A 379 16.89 -4.66 -10.99
N VAL A 380 17.50 -3.80 -10.17
CA VAL A 380 17.02 -3.45 -8.84
C VAL A 380 16.76 -1.95 -8.76
N GLN A 381 15.55 -1.57 -8.38
CA GLN A 381 15.24 -0.22 -7.95
C GLN A 381 15.28 -0.18 -6.41
N ALA A 382 16.20 0.61 -5.87
CA ALA A 382 16.45 0.72 -4.43
C ALA A 382 16.84 2.14 -4.05
N ASN A 383 16.54 2.52 -2.82
CA ASN A 383 17.04 3.74 -2.17
C ASN A 383 17.93 3.32 -1.02
N VAL A 384 19.12 3.90 -0.92
CA VAL A 384 20.12 3.58 0.12
C VAL A 384 19.59 3.81 1.55
N LYS A 385 18.56 4.64 1.71
CA LYS A 385 17.91 4.94 2.98
C LYS A 385 16.70 4.04 3.28
N SER A 386 16.26 3.19 2.32
CA SER A 386 15.04 2.39 2.42
C SER A 386 15.26 1.05 3.11
N TYR A 387 14.21 0.53 3.76
CA TYR A 387 14.13 -0.86 4.22
C TYR A 387 13.48 -1.81 3.21
N HIS A 388 13.28 -1.38 1.98
CA HIS A 388 12.76 -2.25 0.92
C HIS A 388 13.42 -1.91 -0.41
N LEU A 389 13.35 -2.86 -1.31
CA LEU A 389 13.78 -2.71 -2.69
C LEU A 389 12.80 -3.42 -3.62
N TRP A 390 12.83 -3.01 -4.88
CA TRP A 390 12.06 -3.57 -5.96
C TRP A 390 12.97 -4.28 -6.92
N LEU A 391 12.74 -5.58 -7.12
CA LEU A 391 13.55 -6.44 -7.97
C LEU A 391 12.73 -6.83 -9.21
N THR A 392 13.14 -6.37 -10.37
CA THR A 392 12.63 -6.82 -11.66
C THR A 392 13.14 -8.24 -11.94
N LEU A 393 12.23 -9.15 -12.26
CA LEU A 393 12.59 -10.56 -12.49
C LEU A 393 13.01 -10.80 -13.94
N PRO A 394 14.02 -11.66 -14.16
CA PRO A 394 14.40 -12.11 -15.49
C PRO A 394 13.21 -12.72 -16.26
N PRO A 395 13.25 -12.74 -17.61
CA PRO A 395 12.12 -13.20 -18.44
C PRO A 395 11.70 -14.66 -18.21
N HIS A 396 12.58 -15.51 -17.71
CA HIS A 396 12.28 -16.91 -17.40
C HIS A 396 11.50 -17.09 -16.08
N TRP A 397 11.49 -16.09 -15.18
CA TRP A 397 10.70 -16.08 -13.97
C TRP A 397 9.40 -15.30 -14.12
N ARG A 398 8.38 -15.72 -13.38
CA ARG A 398 7.16 -14.95 -13.11
C ARG A 398 7.13 -14.59 -11.63
N SER A 399 6.58 -13.42 -11.31
CA SER A 399 6.55 -12.97 -9.91
C SER A 399 5.91 -13.98 -8.98
N GLN A 400 4.85 -14.66 -9.39
CA GLN A 400 4.16 -15.65 -8.57
C GLN A 400 4.90 -16.98 -8.46
N THR A 401 5.46 -17.50 -9.57
CA THR A 401 6.26 -18.73 -9.52
C THR A 401 7.56 -18.49 -8.74
N PHE A 402 8.16 -17.31 -8.88
CA PHE A 402 9.33 -16.92 -8.08
C PHE A 402 9.03 -16.86 -6.58
N VAL A 403 7.90 -16.22 -6.20
CA VAL A 403 7.44 -16.18 -4.80
C VAL A 403 7.16 -17.58 -4.27
N ALA A 404 6.51 -18.45 -5.05
CA ALA A 404 6.26 -19.84 -4.65
C ALA A 404 7.58 -20.63 -4.49
N ALA A 405 8.56 -20.42 -5.37
CA ALA A 405 9.88 -21.04 -5.28
C ALA A 405 10.68 -20.55 -4.06
N ALA A 406 10.57 -19.26 -3.72
CA ALA A 406 11.15 -18.70 -2.50
C ALA A 406 10.49 -19.28 -1.24
N ALA A 407 9.16 -19.42 -1.23
CA ALA A 407 8.42 -20.02 -0.13
C ALA A 407 8.83 -21.48 0.15
N ARG A 408 9.12 -22.27 -0.91
CA ARG A 408 9.70 -23.63 -0.75
C ARG A 408 11.09 -23.64 -0.11
N ARG A 409 11.76 -22.49 -0.04
CA ARG A 409 13.05 -22.26 0.61
C ARG A 409 12.92 -21.47 1.92
N ASP A 410 11.73 -21.49 2.50
CA ASP A 410 11.38 -20.77 3.74
C ASP A 410 11.58 -19.25 3.69
N ILE A 411 11.50 -18.64 2.51
CA ILE A 411 11.60 -17.19 2.31
C ILE A 411 10.26 -16.64 1.80
N ALA A 412 9.67 -15.71 2.56
CA ALA A 412 8.46 -15.01 2.15
C ALA A 412 8.80 -13.74 1.37
N LEU A 413 8.19 -13.55 0.19
CA LEU A 413 8.36 -12.39 -0.70
C LEU A 413 7.01 -11.84 -1.12
N THR A 414 6.95 -10.53 -1.44
CA THR A 414 5.72 -9.90 -1.92
C THR A 414 5.73 -9.73 -3.45
N PRO A 415 4.79 -10.35 -4.19
CA PRO A 415 4.71 -10.16 -5.64
C PRO A 415 4.19 -8.77 -6.02
N SER A 416 4.54 -8.29 -7.19
CA SER A 416 4.12 -6.99 -7.74
C SER A 416 2.61 -6.79 -7.79
N THR A 417 1.85 -7.86 -8.02
CA THR A 417 0.38 -7.84 -8.07
C THR A 417 -0.27 -7.33 -6.78
N THR A 418 0.41 -7.49 -5.65
CA THR A 418 -0.03 -6.97 -4.34
C THR A 418 -0.11 -5.44 -4.34
N PHE A 419 0.79 -4.76 -5.06
CA PHE A 419 0.89 -3.30 -5.08
C PHE A 419 0.10 -2.66 -6.24
N ALA A 420 -0.10 -3.37 -7.33
CA ALA A 420 -0.79 -2.83 -8.50
C ALA A 420 -2.26 -2.53 -8.18
N VAL A 421 -2.71 -1.33 -8.56
CA VAL A 421 -4.11 -0.90 -8.42
C VAL A 421 -4.97 -1.55 -9.50
N SER A 422 -4.44 -1.63 -10.71
CA SER A 422 -5.10 -2.33 -11.84
C SER A 422 -4.52 -3.72 -12.00
N ALA A 423 -5.35 -4.74 -11.86
CA ALA A 423 -4.96 -6.14 -11.89
C ALA A 423 -4.22 -6.60 -13.18
N GLY A 424 -4.39 -5.89 -14.30
CA GLY A 424 -3.74 -6.22 -15.58
C GLY A 424 -2.41 -5.51 -15.84
N HIS A 425 -1.89 -4.71 -14.91
CA HIS A 425 -0.75 -3.81 -15.11
C HIS A 425 0.38 -4.03 -14.10
N ALA A 426 0.42 -5.19 -13.46
CA ALA A 426 1.52 -5.52 -12.56
C ALA A 426 2.80 -5.86 -13.36
N PRO A 427 3.93 -5.19 -13.11
CA PRO A 427 5.20 -5.54 -13.73
C PRO A 427 5.69 -6.89 -13.21
N ASN A 428 6.57 -7.55 -13.96
CA ASN A 428 7.17 -8.83 -13.54
C ASN A 428 8.28 -8.59 -12.52
N ALA A 429 7.88 -8.37 -11.27
CA ALA A 429 8.79 -7.99 -10.20
C ALA A 429 8.31 -8.47 -8.83
N VAL A 430 9.19 -8.41 -7.85
CA VAL A 430 8.89 -8.67 -6.43
C VAL A 430 9.47 -7.55 -5.56
N ARG A 431 8.81 -7.28 -4.43
CA ARG A 431 9.39 -6.43 -3.39
C ARG A 431 10.05 -7.29 -2.32
N LEU A 432 11.27 -6.91 -1.92
CA LEU A 432 11.96 -7.45 -0.76
C LEU A 432 11.92 -6.41 0.36
N ALA A 433 11.35 -6.78 1.53
CA ALA A 433 11.43 -6.00 2.75
C ALA A 433 12.62 -6.47 3.57
N LEU A 434 13.57 -5.58 3.82
CA LEU A 434 14.87 -5.92 4.43
C LEU A 434 14.87 -5.76 5.96
N GLY A 435 13.80 -5.17 6.52
CA GLY A 435 13.81 -4.68 7.91
C GLY A 435 13.51 -5.73 8.98
N ALA A 436 12.71 -6.74 8.69
CA ALA A 436 12.24 -7.71 9.68
C ALA A 436 13.26 -8.79 10.07
N PRO A 437 14.03 -9.41 9.15
CA PRO A 437 14.96 -10.49 9.48
C PRO A 437 16.19 -9.98 10.24
N SER A 438 16.84 -10.89 11.00
CA SER A 438 18.17 -10.62 11.54
C SER A 438 19.19 -10.40 10.39
N THR A 439 20.37 -9.87 10.70
CA THR A 439 21.42 -9.67 9.70
C THR A 439 21.85 -10.98 9.03
N GLU A 440 21.94 -12.06 9.83
CA GLU A 440 22.32 -13.41 9.38
C GLU A 440 21.22 -14.02 8.51
N GLN A 441 19.96 -13.87 8.90
CA GLN A 441 18.81 -14.32 8.12
C GLN A 441 18.72 -13.56 6.80
N LEU A 442 18.97 -12.25 6.82
CA LEU A 442 18.96 -11.42 5.62
C LEU A 442 20.09 -11.82 4.64
N ASP A 443 21.30 -12.08 5.15
CA ASP A 443 22.42 -12.57 4.33
C ASP A 443 22.07 -13.88 3.63
N LEU A 444 21.53 -14.85 4.37
CA LEU A 444 21.08 -16.13 3.83
C LEU A 444 20.00 -15.95 2.77
N ALA A 445 18.99 -15.13 3.05
CA ALA A 445 17.88 -14.89 2.12
C ALA A 445 18.35 -14.21 0.82
N LEU A 446 19.19 -13.19 0.91
CA LEU A 446 19.71 -12.49 -0.27
C LEU A 446 20.58 -13.40 -1.14
N ARG A 447 21.42 -14.24 -0.53
CA ARG A 447 22.21 -15.25 -1.23
C ARG A 447 21.32 -16.25 -1.95
N THR A 448 20.28 -16.75 -1.28
CA THR A 448 19.32 -17.70 -1.86
C THR A 448 18.55 -17.06 -3.02
N VAL A 449 18.05 -15.84 -2.86
CA VAL A 449 17.35 -15.08 -3.91
C VAL A 449 18.26 -14.87 -5.13
N ALA A 450 19.52 -14.48 -4.92
CA ALA A 450 20.49 -14.32 -6.01
C ALA A 450 20.75 -15.63 -6.77
N GLY A 451 20.88 -16.75 -6.03
CA GLY A 451 20.99 -18.07 -6.64
C GLY A 451 19.78 -18.47 -7.47
N MET A 452 18.57 -18.16 -7.00
CA MET A 452 17.33 -18.41 -7.75
C MET A 452 17.24 -17.59 -9.03
N LEU A 453 17.71 -16.34 -9.03
CA LEU A 453 17.68 -15.46 -10.21
C LEU A 453 18.58 -15.96 -11.34
N THR A 454 19.69 -16.63 -11.02
CA THR A 454 20.64 -17.18 -12.00
C THR A 454 20.22 -18.58 -12.47
N ALA A 455 19.49 -19.34 -11.67
CA ALA A 455 18.99 -20.66 -12.04
C ALA A 455 17.92 -20.51 -13.13
N LYS A 456 18.00 -21.31 -14.21
CA LYS A 456 16.85 -21.51 -15.09
C LYS A 456 15.74 -22.17 -14.26
N GLU A 457 14.48 -21.80 -14.53
CA GLU A 457 13.32 -22.44 -13.92
C GLU A 457 13.50 -23.96 -14.05
N ASP A 458 13.77 -24.66 -12.96
CA ASP A 458 13.70 -26.13 -12.93
C ASP A 458 12.22 -26.44 -13.18
N VAL A 459 11.91 -26.77 -14.41
CA VAL A 459 10.67 -27.48 -14.75
C VAL A 459 10.78 -28.77 -13.98
N ASP A 460 10.07 -28.88 -12.86
CA ASP A 460 9.92 -30.12 -12.11
C ASP A 460 9.44 -31.21 -13.10
N THR A 461 10.39 -31.91 -13.66
CA THR A 461 10.20 -33.26 -14.21
C THR A 461 10.09 -34.18 -13.03
N THR A 462 8.97 -34.15 -12.34
CA THR A 462 8.51 -35.28 -11.52
C THR A 462 7.63 -36.14 -12.41
N GLU A 463 8.25 -37.22 -12.90
CA GLU A 463 7.55 -38.42 -13.34
C GLU A 463 6.58 -38.97 -12.30
#